data_28d51873e1be92f2a6e7f7375fb398a2
#
_entry.id   28d51873e1be92f2a6e7f7375fb398a2
#
_cell.length_a   1.000
_cell.length_b   1.000
_cell.length_c   1.000
_cell.angle_alpha   90.00
_cell.angle_beta   90.00
_cell.angle_gamma   90.00
#
_symmetry.space_group_name_H-M   'P 1'
#
loop_
_entity.id
_entity.type
_entity.pdbx_description
1 polymer ?
#
loop_
_entity_poly.entity_id
_entity_poly.type
_entity_poly.pdbx_seq_one_letter_code
_entity_poly.pdbx_strand_id
1 'polypeptide(L)'
;MLRTRRTAPLLAVLGIVATLGACHKKPLPQLVPAPSAAPAFNSDSARLAQDRAERQAAADAEARRRADSLAAANSVSRGAPPLVNVRSTLTAAVHFEYDQSELRPDDRAILDAKVPILQSNPAVTIRIAGHTDERGSDEYNLALGERRAASAKAYLVQRGVSAARIETISYGEERPVAQGTDESAWAQNRRDEFEITAGGQVLRQP
;
A
#
# COMPACT_ATOMS: atom_id res chain seq x y z
N MET A 1 12.31 34.70 -24.00
CA MET A 1 11.13 35.16 -24.77
C MET A 1 9.97 34.26 -24.41
N LEU A 2 9.04 34.69 -23.99
CA LEU A 2 7.71 35.20 -23.67
C LEU A 2 7.07 34.51 -22.47
N ARG A 3 6.89 35.30 -21.41
CA ARG A 3 5.96 35.07 -20.29
C ARG A 3 4.53 35.35 -20.76
N THR A 4 3.57 34.50 -20.47
CA THR A 4 2.16 34.89 -20.47
C THR A 4 1.54 34.66 -19.08
N ARG A 5 1.26 35.79 -18.42
CA ARG A 5 0.42 35.90 -17.22
C ARG A 5 -1.05 35.83 -17.67
N ARG A 6 -1.88 35.07 -16.99
CA ARG A 6 -3.35 35.19 -17.09
C ARG A 6 -3.92 35.71 -15.78
N THR A 7 -4.53 36.87 -15.88
CA THR A 7 -5.27 37.63 -14.86
C THR A 7 -6.69 37.07 -14.69
N ALA A 8 -7.15 37.01 -13.44
CA ALA A 8 -8.54 36.72 -13.09
C ALA A 8 -9.40 38.01 -13.12
N PRO A 9 -10.67 37.96 -13.48
CA PRO A 9 -11.58 39.09 -13.30
C PRO A 9 -12.37 38.99 -11.99
N LEU A 10 -12.41 40.12 -11.30
CA LEU A 10 -13.30 40.47 -10.19
C LEU A 10 -14.74 40.64 -10.73
N LEU A 11 -15.73 40.02 -10.10
CA LEU A 11 -17.14 40.32 -10.30
C LEU A 11 -17.69 41.03 -9.07
N ALA A 12 -18.01 42.31 -9.25
CA ALA A 12 -18.75 43.15 -8.33
C ALA A 12 -20.23 42.81 -8.37
N VAL A 13 -20.88 42.60 -7.22
CA VAL A 13 -22.32 42.48 -7.10
C VAL A 13 -22.88 43.79 -6.48
N LEU A 14 -23.71 44.40 -7.29
CA LEU A 14 -24.40 45.69 -7.05
C LEU A 14 -25.61 45.46 -6.13
N GLY A 15 -25.73 46.24 -5.07
CA GLY A 15 -26.86 46.24 -4.16
C GLY A 15 -28.06 46.97 -4.75
N ILE A 16 -29.24 46.45 -4.52
CA ILE A 16 -30.51 47.13 -4.77
C ILE A 16 -31.19 47.40 -3.43
N VAL A 17 -31.31 48.67 -3.13
CA VAL A 17 -32.12 49.22 -2.04
C VAL A 17 -33.52 49.49 -2.62
N ALA A 18 -34.57 48.92 -2.04
CA ALA A 18 -35.94 49.29 -2.32
C ALA A 18 -36.62 49.80 -1.04
N THR A 19 -37.10 51.01 -1.14
CA THR A 19 -37.71 51.81 -0.09
C THR A 19 -39.24 51.64 -0.03
N LEU A 20 -39.74 51.64 1.20
CA LEU A 20 -40.94 52.27 1.71
C LEU A 20 -42.32 52.00 1.11
N GLY A 21 -43.20 51.46 1.94
CA GLY A 21 -44.64 51.59 1.86
C GLY A 21 -45.26 51.54 3.27
N ALA A 22 -45.40 52.67 3.92
CA ALA A 22 -46.10 52.81 5.20
C ALA A 22 -47.60 52.86 4.98
N CYS A 23 -48.35 51.86 5.44
CA CYS A 23 -49.81 51.94 5.58
C CYS A 23 -50.18 51.83 7.05
N HIS A 24 -50.60 52.97 7.62
CA HIS A 24 -51.22 53.07 8.94
C HIS A 24 -52.61 52.37 8.91
N LYS A 25 -52.79 51.31 9.71
CA LYS A 25 -54.14 50.80 10.07
C LYS A 25 -54.35 50.98 11.57
N LYS A 26 -55.52 51.53 11.91
CA LYS A 26 -56.00 51.81 13.25
C LYS A 26 -56.00 50.53 14.12
N PRO A 27 -55.67 50.66 15.44
CA PRO A 27 -55.74 49.54 16.34
C PRO A 27 -57.21 49.19 16.69
N LEU A 28 -57.52 47.90 16.57
CA LEU A 28 -58.76 47.30 17.12
C LEU A 28 -58.55 47.03 18.61
N PRO A 29 -59.61 47.04 19.44
CA PRO A 29 -59.48 46.83 20.88
C PRO A 29 -59.00 45.43 21.19
N GLN A 30 -57.95 45.34 22.03
CA GLN A 30 -57.40 44.08 22.51
C GLN A 30 -58.39 43.40 23.47
N LEU A 31 -58.88 42.25 23.03
CA LEU A 31 -59.39 41.24 23.97
C LEU A 31 -58.21 40.69 24.77
N VAL A 32 -58.23 40.88 26.06
CA VAL A 32 -57.26 40.32 26.99
C VAL A 32 -57.46 38.79 27.01
N PRO A 33 -56.52 37.96 26.54
CA PRO A 33 -56.66 36.54 26.68
C PRO A 33 -56.47 36.15 28.14
N ALA A 34 -57.33 35.27 28.68
CA ALA A 34 -57.20 34.69 29.96
C ALA A 34 -55.83 33.98 30.12
N PRO A 35 -55.25 33.88 31.32
CA PRO A 35 -53.96 33.25 31.54
C PRO A 35 -54.06 31.80 31.10
N SER A 36 -53.41 31.50 29.98
CA SER A 36 -53.15 30.15 29.50
C SER A 36 -52.34 29.44 30.59
N ALA A 37 -52.87 28.38 31.14
CA ALA A 37 -52.15 27.50 32.03
C ALA A 37 -50.87 27.07 31.36
N ALA A 38 -49.73 27.41 31.91
CA ALA A 38 -48.43 26.93 31.46
C ALA A 38 -48.47 25.39 31.44
N PRO A 39 -48.05 24.73 30.35
CA PRO A 39 -47.97 23.29 30.34
C PRO A 39 -47.00 22.87 31.45
N ALA A 40 -47.51 22.00 32.35
CA ALA A 40 -46.70 21.38 33.39
C ALA A 40 -45.50 20.73 32.69
N PHE A 41 -44.30 21.27 32.92
CA PHE A 41 -43.04 20.77 32.36
C PHE A 41 -42.85 19.37 32.98
N ASN A 42 -43.14 18.33 32.22
CA ASN A 42 -42.98 16.97 32.66
C ASN A 42 -41.51 16.71 33.03
N SER A 43 -41.20 16.71 34.30
CA SER A 43 -39.88 16.42 34.88
C SER A 43 -39.29 15.08 34.34
N ASP A 44 -40.17 14.17 33.97
CA ASP A 44 -39.80 12.86 33.44
C ASP A 44 -39.27 12.95 32.00
N SER A 45 -39.83 13.85 31.16
CA SER A 45 -39.35 14.10 29.83
C SER A 45 -37.96 14.74 29.81
N ALA A 46 -37.69 15.65 30.74
CA ALA A 46 -36.39 16.32 30.90
C ALA A 46 -35.34 15.30 31.40
N ARG A 47 -35.70 14.43 32.34
CA ARG A 47 -34.83 13.33 32.80
C ARG A 47 -34.47 12.35 31.69
N LEU A 48 -35.45 11.89 30.93
CA LEU A 48 -35.22 11.01 29.76
C LEU A 48 -34.35 11.65 28.69
N ALA A 49 -34.48 12.95 28.47
CA ALA A 49 -33.62 13.67 27.56
C ALA A 49 -32.15 13.75 28.05
N GLN A 50 -32.02 13.96 29.38
CA GLN A 50 -30.70 14.04 30.00
C GLN A 50 -30.00 12.67 30.02
N ASP A 51 -30.71 11.60 30.35
CA ASP A 51 -30.19 10.21 30.30
C ASP A 51 -29.77 9.81 28.87
N ARG A 52 -30.52 10.27 27.83
CA ARG A 52 -30.13 10.04 26.44
C ARG A 52 -28.87 10.79 26.08
N ALA A 53 -28.75 12.05 26.49
CA ALA A 53 -27.57 12.87 26.22
C ALA A 53 -26.31 12.29 26.91
N GLU A 54 -26.45 11.81 28.15
CA GLU A 54 -25.34 11.17 28.88
C GLU A 54 -24.90 9.86 28.21
N ARG A 55 -25.85 9.01 27.78
CA ARG A 55 -25.54 7.76 27.06
C ARG A 55 -24.88 8.07 25.72
N GLN A 56 -25.35 9.08 25.01
CA GLN A 56 -24.75 9.51 23.74
C GLN A 56 -23.32 10.02 23.96
N ALA A 57 -23.11 10.88 24.97
CA ALA A 57 -21.78 11.39 25.30
C ALA A 57 -20.81 10.27 25.72
N ALA A 58 -21.30 9.26 26.47
CA ALA A 58 -20.50 8.10 26.84
C ALA A 58 -20.12 7.26 25.63
N ALA A 59 -21.05 7.02 24.69
CA ALA A 59 -20.82 6.29 23.46
C ALA A 59 -19.82 7.04 22.55
N ASP A 60 -19.96 8.35 22.43
CA ASP A 60 -19.05 9.19 21.63
C ASP A 60 -17.63 9.22 22.25
N ALA A 61 -17.53 9.25 23.58
CA ALA A 61 -16.24 9.19 24.28
C ALA A 61 -15.55 7.82 24.06
N GLU A 62 -16.31 6.73 24.11
CA GLU A 62 -15.78 5.39 23.82
C GLU A 62 -15.36 5.26 22.37
N ALA A 63 -16.14 5.77 21.42
CA ALA A 63 -15.79 5.79 20.00
C ALA A 63 -14.50 6.57 19.73
N ARG A 64 -14.32 7.73 20.39
CA ARG A 64 -13.07 8.50 20.31
C ARG A 64 -11.88 7.73 20.86
N ARG A 65 -12.00 7.11 22.03
CA ARG A 65 -10.93 6.28 22.62
C ARG A 65 -10.52 5.13 21.70
N ARG A 66 -11.49 4.47 21.06
CA ARG A 66 -11.21 3.42 20.06
C ARG A 66 -10.52 3.97 18.83
N ALA A 67 -10.96 5.13 18.33
CA ALA A 67 -10.33 5.79 17.19
C ALA A 67 -8.89 6.22 17.52
N ASP A 68 -8.66 6.80 18.71
CA ASP A 68 -7.33 7.20 19.16
C ASP A 68 -6.40 5.99 19.35
N SER A 69 -6.91 4.88 19.88
CA SER A 69 -6.16 3.63 20.02
C SER A 69 -5.78 3.04 18.67
N LEU A 70 -6.70 3.06 17.69
CA LEU A 70 -6.43 2.61 16.32
C LEU A 70 -5.46 3.57 15.61
N ALA A 71 -5.58 4.87 15.83
CA ALA A 71 -4.65 5.86 15.27
C ALA A 71 -3.24 5.71 15.88
N ALA A 72 -3.14 5.47 17.18
CA ALA A 72 -1.88 5.18 17.87
C ALA A 72 -1.24 3.87 17.36
N ALA A 73 -2.01 2.79 17.22
CA ALA A 73 -1.54 1.53 16.66
C ALA A 73 -1.05 1.70 15.21
N ASN A 74 -1.77 2.50 14.42
CA ASN A 74 -1.43 2.77 13.01
C ASN A 74 -0.21 3.71 12.90
N SER A 75 0.01 4.61 13.87
CA SER A 75 1.19 5.48 13.91
C SER A 75 2.45 4.72 14.32
N VAL A 76 2.34 3.77 15.26
CA VAL A 76 3.42 2.85 15.62
C VAL A 76 3.78 1.96 14.43
N SER A 77 2.78 1.48 13.69
CA SER A 77 3.00 0.70 12.47
C SER A 77 3.62 1.50 11.31
N ARG A 78 3.36 2.83 11.26
CA ARG A 78 3.96 3.73 10.24
C ARG A 78 5.37 4.20 10.61
N GLY A 79 5.75 4.16 11.86
CA GLY A 79 7.07 4.58 12.33
C GLY A 79 8.08 3.44 12.45
N ALA A 80 7.63 2.20 12.55
CA ALA A 80 8.51 1.05 12.39
C ALA A 80 8.70 0.81 10.89
N PRO A 81 9.95 0.65 10.39
CA PRO A 81 10.14 0.12 9.06
C PRO A 81 9.34 -1.19 8.98
N PRO A 82 8.59 -1.44 7.88
CA PRO A 82 7.83 -2.68 7.76
C PRO A 82 8.78 -3.82 8.13
N LEU A 83 8.35 -4.71 9.02
CA LEU A 83 9.13 -5.91 9.35
C LEU A 83 9.35 -6.66 8.04
N VAL A 84 10.43 -6.32 7.35
CA VAL A 84 10.80 -6.98 6.10
C VAL A 84 11.01 -8.43 6.50
N ASN A 85 10.18 -9.30 5.99
CA ASN A 85 10.43 -10.72 6.15
C ASN A 85 11.69 -11.04 5.35
N VAL A 86 12.83 -10.96 6.04
CA VAL A 86 14.18 -11.11 5.46
C VAL A 86 14.26 -12.36 4.58
N ARG A 87 13.66 -13.44 5.04
CA ARG A 87 13.63 -14.69 4.28
C ARG A 87 12.81 -14.56 3.01
N SER A 88 11.59 -14.02 3.06
CA SER A 88 10.76 -13.86 1.86
C SER A 88 11.39 -12.91 0.85
N THR A 89 12.08 -11.86 1.31
CA THR A 89 12.83 -10.97 0.42
C THR A 89 13.99 -11.71 -0.24
N LEU A 90 14.75 -12.53 0.49
CA LEU A 90 15.84 -13.32 -0.11
C LEU A 90 15.34 -14.34 -1.12
N THR A 91 14.19 -14.98 -0.86
CA THR A 91 13.65 -16.04 -1.74
C THR A 91 12.69 -15.54 -2.81
N ALA A 92 12.41 -14.23 -2.87
CA ALA A 92 11.57 -13.66 -3.92
C ALA A 92 12.16 -13.95 -5.30
N ALA A 93 11.34 -14.50 -6.20
CA ALA A 93 11.75 -14.81 -7.56
C ALA A 93 11.85 -13.53 -8.41
N VAL A 94 12.66 -13.58 -9.45
CA VAL A 94 12.69 -12.61 -10.56
C VAL A 94 12.17 -13.26 -11.83
N HIS A 95 11.58 -12.47 -12.73
CA HIS A 95 10.93 -12.99 -13.94
C HIS A 95 11.55 -12.40 -15.19
N PHE A 96 11.38 -13.11 -16.30
CA PHE A 96 11.99 -12.76 -17.58
C PHE A 96 10.96 -12.69 -18.69
N GLU A 97 11.23 -11.86 -19.68
CA GLU A 97 10.51 -11.89 -20.94
C GLU A 97 10.80 -13.17 -21.72
N TYR A 98 9.92 -13.45 -22.70
CA TYR A 98 10.10 -14.59 -23.58
C TYR A 98 11.47 -14.53 -24.28
N ASP A 99 12.19 -15.63 -24.25
CA ASP A 99 13.51 -15.79 -24.89
C ASP A 99 14.57 -14.77 -24.45
N GLN A 100 14.38 -14.12 -23.29
CA GLN A 100 15.31 -13.14 -22.74
C GLN A 100 15.99 -13.65 -21.47
N SER A 101 17.22 -13.20 -21.25
CA SER A 101 17.97 -13.37 -20.00
C SER A 101 18.37 -12.03 -19.37
N GLU A 102 17.88 -10.92 -19.94
CA GLU A 102 18.10 -9.58 -19.38
C GLU A 102 17.15 -9.30 -18.23
N LEU A 103 17.67 -8.69 -17.18
CA LEU A 103 16.90 -8.26 -16.01
C LEU A 103 16.09 -7.00 -16.33
N ARG A 104 14.79 -7.03 -16.11
CA ARG A 104 13.90 -5.88 -16.21
C ARG A 104 14.15 -4.90 -15.04
N PRO A 105 13.73 -3.64 -15.15
CA PRO A 105 13.87 -2.68 -14.05
C PRO A 105 13.23 -3.14 -12.73
N ASP A 106 12.03 -3.76 -12.80
CA ASP A 106 11.32 -4.25 -11.61
C ASP A 106 12.07 -5.42 -10.96
N ASP A 107 12.65 -6.32 -11.75
CA ASP A 107 13.43 -7.46 -11.26
C ASP A 107 14.76 -7.02 -10.65
N ARG A 108 15.36 -5.95 -11.18
CA ARG A 108 16.54 -5.30 -10.55
C ARG A 108 16.19 -4.75 -9.17
N ALA A 109 15.00 -4.17 -8.98
CA ALA A 109 14.57 -3.69 -7.67
C ALA A 109 14.40 -4.84 -6.65
N ILE A 110 13.92 -6.01 -7.10
CA ILE A 110 13.85 -7.22 -6.27
C ILE A 110 15.27 -7.66 -5.86
N LEU A 111 16.23 -7.65 -6.78
CA LEU A 111 17.62 -7.99 -6.50
C LEU A 111 18.28 -6.95 -5.57
N ASP A 112 18.04 -5.67 -5.78
CA ASP A 112 18.54 -4.59 -4.92
C ASP A 112 18.08 -4.74 -3.47
N ALA A 113 16.84 -5.19 -3.25
CA ALA A 113 16.33 -5.46 -1.90
C ALA A 113 17.05 -6.64 -1.20
N LYS A 114 17.64 -7.57 -1.96
CA LYS A 114 18.42 -8.70 -1.41
C LYS A 114 19.82 -8.28 -0.97
N VAL A 115 20.41 -7.28 -1.61
CA VAL A 115 21.81 -6.87 -1.37
C VAL A 115 22.10 -6.51 0.09
N PRO A 116 21.36 -5.58 0.74
CA PRO A 116 21.65 -5.23 2.14
C PRO A 116 21.48 -6.41 3.09
N ILE A 117 20.53 -7.31 2.81
CA ILE A 117 20.35 -8.53 3.61
C ILE A 117 21.57 -9.45 3.48
N LEU A 118 22.04 -9.69 2.25
CA LEU A 118 23.23 -10.52 2.03
C LEU A 118 24.48 -9.91 2.62
N GLN A 119 24.61 -8.58 2.63
CA GLN A 119 25.72 -7.87 3.26
C GLN A 119 25.69 -7.98 4.80
N SER A 120 24.52 -7.85 5.42
CA SER A 120 24.33 -7.97 6.86
C SER A 120 24.45 -9.42 7.36
N ASN A 121 24.40 -10.40 6.44
CA ASN A 121 24.46 -11.83 6.75
C ASN A 121 25.58 -12.52 5.94
N PRO A 122 26.87 -12.31 6.27
CA PRO A 122 28.00 -12.80 5.48
C PRO A 122 28.10 -14.33 5.42
N ALA A 123 27.51 -15.06 6.36
CA ALA A 123 27.47 -16.53 6.35
C ALA A 123 26.39 -17.12 5.44
N VAL A 124 25.48 -16.28 4.92
CA VAL A 124 24.42 -16.76 4.01
C VAL A 124 25.00 -17.02 2.64
N THR A 125 24.78 -18.23 2.12
CA THR A 125 24.99 -18.60 0.71
C THR A 125 23.65 -18.87 0.06
N ILE A 126 23.54 -18.53 -1.22
CA ILE A 126 22.33 -18.72 -2.02
C ILE A 126 22.62 -19.49 -3.29
N ARG A 127 21.62 -20.16 -3.79
CA ARG A 127 21.59 -20.75 -5.12
C ARG A 127 20.53 -20.03 -5.93
N ILE A 128 20.84 -19.72 -7.18
CA ILE A 128 19.94 -19.17 -8.17
C ILE A 128 19.61 -20.27 -9.14
N ALA A 129 18.34 -20.66 -9.20
CA ALA A 129 17.84 -21.72 -10.09
C ALA A 129 17.08 -21.06 -11.25
N GLY A 130 17.60 -21.19 -12.46
CA GLY A 130 16.99 -20.64 -13.66
C GLY A 130 15.98 -21.61 -14.26
N HIS A 131 14.82 -21.05 -14.63
CA HIS A 131 13.71 -21.78 -15.25
C HIS A 131 13.24 -21.10 -16.52
N THR A 132 12.61 -21.89 -17.40
CA THR A 132 12.02 -21.45 -18.65
C THR A 132 10.57 -21.91 -18.76
N ASP A 133 9.85 -21.40 -19.73
CA ASP A 133 8.61 -22.01 -20.18
C ASP A 133 8.92 -23.22 -21.09
N GLU A 134 7.89 -23.98 -21.47
CA GLU A 134 7.98 -25.23 -22.22
C GLU A 134 8.31 -25.07 -23.72
N ARG A 135 8.47 -23.86 -24.21
CA ARG A 135 8.69 -23.60 -25.65
C ARG A 135 10.17 -23.69 -25.97
N GLY A 136 10.51 -24.59 -26.89
CA GLY A 136 11.89 -24.83 -27.33
C GLY A 136 12.32 -26.28 -27.20
N SER A 137 13.63 -26.51 -27.27
CA SER A 137 14.18 -27.83 -26.90
C SER A 137 14.71 -27.79 -25.47
N ASP A 138 14.75 -28.95 -24.83
CA ASP A 138 15.26 -29.12 -23.46
C ASP A 138 16.66 -28.54 -23.31
N GLU A 139 17.56 -28.78 -24.28
CA GLU A 139 18.93 -28.29 -24.26
C GLU A 139 18.97 -26.75 -24.38
N TYR A 140 18.10 -26.19 -25.23
CA TYR A 140 17.99 -24.76 -25.39
C TYR A 140 17.48 -24.11 -24.07
N ASN A 141 16.44 -24.67 -23.49
CA ASN A 141 15.82 -24.18 -22.25
C ASN A 141 16.77 -24.32 -21.07
N LEU A 142 17.53 -25.39 -20.99
CA LEU A 142 18.58 -25.55 -19.97
C LEU A 142 19.64 -24.45 -20.10
N ALA A 143 20.12 -24.18 -21.32
CA ALA A 143 21.09 -23.12 -21.57
C ALA A 143 20.52 -21.72 -21.31
N LEU A 144 19.23 -21.47 -21.62
CA LEU A 144 18.57 -20.21 -21.35
C LEU A 144 18.40 -19.96 -19.85
N GLY A 145 18.00 -20.98 -19.09
CA GLY A 145 17.90 -20.91 -17.64
C GLY A 145 19.25 -20.62 -16.98
N GLU A 146 20.34 -21.21 -17.45
CA GLU A 146 21.70 -20.91 -16.97
C GLU A 146 22.10 -19.44 -17.26
N ARG A 147 21.81 -18.94 -18.46
CA ARG A 147 22.07 -17.52 -18.79
C ARG A 147 21.29 -16.55 -17.88
N ARG A 148 20.03 -16.86 -17.53
CA ARG A 148 19.20 -16.10 -16.60
C ARG A 148 19.83 -16.05 -15.21
N ALA A 149 20.11 -17.23 -14.64
CA ALA A 149 20.77 -17.33 -13.34
C ALA A 149 22.12 -16.63 -13.30
N ALA A 150 22.91 -16.71 -14.36
CA ALA A 150 24.18 -15.99 -14.51
C ALA A 150 23.98 -14.47 -14.55
N SER A 151 22.95 -13.97 -15.20
CA SER A 151 22.62 -12.53 -15.23
C SER A 151 22.26 -12.01 -13.85
N ALA A 152 21.42 -12.73 -13.10
CA ALA A 152 21.05 -12.37 -11.72
C ALA A 152 22.29 -12.42 -10.80
N LYS A 153 23.14 -13.45 -10.91
CA LYS A 153 24.40 -13.53 -10.17
C LYS A 153 25.33 -12.37 -10.49
N ALA A 154 25.53 -12.05 -11.77
CA ALA A 154 26.39 -10.95 -12.20
C ALA A 154 25.91 -9.62 -11.60
N TYR A 155 24.61 -9.39 -11.60
CA TYR A 155 24.01 -8.21 -10.99
C TYR A 155 24.31 -8.10 -9.49
N LEU A 156 24.08 -9.15 -8.73
CA LEU A 156 24.37 -9.17 -7.29
C LEU A 156 25.86 -8.98 -6.99
N VAL A 157 26.74 -9.56 -7.80
CA VAL A 157 28.20 -9.38 -7.69
C VAL A 157 28.60 -7.93 -7.95
N GLN A 158 28.04 -7.27 -8.95
CA GLN A 158 28.24 -5.84 -9.22
C GLN A 158 27.80 -4.95 -8.04
N ARG A 159 26.83 -5.42 -7.23
CA ARG A 159 26.35 -4.75 -6.02
C ARG A 159 27.18 -5.10 -4.77
N GLY A 160 28.29 -5.83 -4.93
CA GLY A 160 29.22 -6.13 -3.85
C GLY A 160 28.97 -7.43 -3.09
N VAL A 161 28.10 -8.30 -3.58
CA VAL A 161 27.94 -9.65 -3.02
C VAL A 161 29.04 -10.55 -3.56
N SER A 162 29.74 -11.28 -2.69
CA SER A 162 30.82 -12.19 -3.11
C SER A 162 30.30 -13.28 -4.04
N ALA A 163 30.95 -13.48 -5.19
CA ALA A 163 30.62 -14.51 -6.17
C ALA A 163 30.67 -15.94 -5.59
N ALA A 164 31.56 -16.18 -4.59
CA ALA A 164 31.71 -17.47 -3.91
C ALA A 164 30.48 -17.85 -3.05
N ARG A 165 29.59 -16.88 -2.80
CA ARG A 165 28.35 -17.09 -2.01
C ARG A 165 27.14 -17.36 -2.90
N ILE A 166 27.30 -17.36 -4.22
CA ILE A 166 26.20 -17.49 -5.18
C ILE A 166 26.52 -18.65 -6.11
N GLU A 167 25.74 -19.72 -5.99
CA GLU A 167 25.72 -20.83 -6.92
C GLU A 167 24.66 -20.59 -7.99
N THR A 168 24.87 -21.09 -9.20
CA THR A 168 23.85 -21.10 -10.27
C THR A 168 23.56 -22.54 -10.69
N ILE A 169 22.31 -22.81 -11.02
CA ILE A 169 21.85 -24.04 -11.62
C ILE A 169 20.70 -23.74 -12.59
N SER A 170 20.57 -24.50 -13.62
CA SER A 170 19.39 -24.44 -14.50
C SER A 170 18.59 -25.73 -14.43
N TYR A 171 17.30 -25.60 -14.40
CA TYR A 171 16.34 -26.69 -14.57
C TYR A 171 15.60 -26.59 -15.91
N GLY A 172 15.89 -25.56 -16.73
CA GLY A 172 15.15 -25.35 -17.96
C GLY A 172 13.64 -25.37 -17.70
N GLU A 173 12.91 -26.18 -18.45
CA GLU A 173 11.46 -26.35 -18.33
C GLU A 173 11.02 -27.48 -17.38
N GLU A 174 11.98 -28.26 -16.82
CA GLU A 174 11.67 -29.49 -16.07
C GLU A 174 10.86 -29.23 -14.76
N ARG A 175 10.86 -28.00 -14.23
CA ARG A 175 10.22 -27.67 -12.95
C ARG A 175 9.24 -26.51 -13.10
N PRO A 176 8.11 -26.69 -13.80
CA PRO A 176 7.11 -25.66 -13.95
C PRO A 176 6.41 -25.37 -12.61
N VAL A 177 6.17 -24.10 -12.29
CA VAL A 177 5.39 -23.66 -11.14
C VAL A 177 3.92 -23.47 -11.51
N ALA A 178 3.64 -23.17 -12.76
CA ALA A 178 2.30 -23.07 -13.31
C ALA A 178 2.10 -24.07 -14.43
N GLN A 179 0.96 -24.76 -14.40
CA GLN A 179 0.53 -25.68 -15.44
C GLN A 179 -0.34 -24.93 -16.43
N GLY A 180 -0.16 -25.17 -17.73
CA GLY A 180 -0.94 -24.57 -18.82
C GLY A 180 -0.08 -24.17 -19.98
N THR A 181 -0.73 -24.01 -21.15
CA THR A 181 -0.10 -23.66 -22.43
C THR A 181 -0.53 -22.25 -22.87
N ASP A 182 -0.64 -21.33 -21.91
CA ASP A 182 -0.98 -19.94 -22.14
C ASP A 182 0.10 -19.01 -21.57
N GLU A 183 0.07 -17.74 -22.00
CA GLU A 183 1.07 -16.76 -21.57
C GLU A 183 1.07 -16.50 -20.05
N SER A 184 -0.06 -16.70 -19.37
CA SER A 184 -0.13 -16.54 -17.91
C SER A 184 0.69 -17.62 -17.20
N ALA A 185 0.59 -18.87 -17.63
CA ALA A 185 1.40 -19.98 -17.10
C ALA A 185 2.88 -19.82 -17.50
N TRP A 186 3.14 -19.51 -18.76
CA TRP A 186 4.50 -19.33 -19.26
C TRP A 186 5.25 -18.18 -18.55
N ALA A 187 4.59 -17.04 -18.33
CA ALA A 187 5.20 -15.92 -17.63
C ALA A 187 5.61 -16.27 -16.18
N GLN A 188 4.86 -17.12 -15.50
CA GLN A 188 5.22 -17.61 -14.17
C GLN A 188 6.39 -18.61 -14.21
N ASN A 189 6.50 -19.40 -15.27
CA ASN A 189 7.57 -20.38 -15.45
C ASN A 189 8.91 -19.73 -15.83
N ARG A 190 8.90 -18.59 -16.55
CA ARG A 190 10.11 -17.83 -16.91
C ARG A 190 10.65 -17.06 -15.69
N ARG A 191 11.32 -17.74 -14.78
CA ARG A 191 11.78 -17.18 -13.51
C ARG A 191 13.16 -17.69 -13.09
N ASP A 192 13.79 -16.92 -12.21
CA ASP A 192 14.87 -17.43 -11.35
C ASP A 192 14.34 -17.53 -9.91
N GLU A 193 14.53 -18.69 -9.30
CA GLU A 193 14.27 -18.92 -7.88
C GLU A 193 15.55 -18.74 -7.05
N PHE A 194 15.39 -18.28 -5.82
CA PHE A 194 16.49 -18.06 -4.89
C PHE A 194 16.35 -18.98 -3.69
N GLU A 195 17.28 -19.86 -3.51
CA GLU A 195 17.34 -20.81 -2.40
C GLU A 195 18.48 -20.41 -1.44
N ILE A 196 18.21 -20.44 -0.14
CA ILE A 196 19.24 -20.26 0.88
C ILE A 196 19.86 -21.62 1.15
N THR A 197 21.12 -21.81 0.74
CA THR A 197 21.83 -23.09 0.87
C THR A 197 22.60 -23.22 2.17
N ALA A 198 23.02 -22.10 2.79
CA ALA A 198 23.65 -22.08 4.12
C ALA A 198 23.41 -20.76 4.84
N GLY A 199 23.60 -20.74 6.15
CA GLY A 199 23.55 -19.52 6.99
C GLY A 199 22.15 -18.93 7.22
N GLY A 200 21.10 -19.59 6.74
CA GLY A 200 19.72 -19.07 6.78
C GLY A 200 18.95 -19.32 8.08
N GLN A 201 19.58 -19.84 9.13
CA GLN A 201 18.90 -20.21 10.39
C GLN A 201 18.53 -18.98 11.23
N VAL A 202 19.40 -18.00 11.29
CA VAL A 202 19.19 -16.72 11.98
C VAL A 202 19.58 -15.62 11.01
N LEU A 203 18.58 -14.97 10.41
CA LEU A 203 18.78 -13.85 9.48
C LEU A 203 18.66 -12.53 10.23
N ARG A 204 19.66 -11.67 10.08
CA ARG A 204 19.66 -10.30 10.61
C ARG A 204 19.01 -9.37 9.61
N GLN A 205 18.25 -8.42 10.11
CA GLN A 205 17.78 -7.30 9.29
C GLN A 205 18.96 -6.39 8.93
N PRO A 206 18.94 -5.78 7.74
CA PRO A 206 19.95 -4.82 7.30
C PRO A 206 19.95 -3.55 8.10
#